data_41a812e02769497d5f71b27f0c516711
#
_entry.id   41a812e02769497d5f71b27f0c516711
#
_cell.length_a   1.000
_cell.length_b   1.000
_cell.length_c   1.000
_cell.angle_alpha   90.00
_cell.angle_beta   90.00
_cell.angle_gamma   90.00
#
_symmetry.space_group_name_H-M   'P 1'
#
loop_
_entity.id
_entity.type
_entity.pdbx_description
1 polymer ?
#
loop_
_entity_poly.entity_id
_entity_poly.type
_entity_poly.pdbx_seq_one_letter_code
_entity_poly.pdbx_strand_id
1 'polypeptide(L)'
;MKNYILKTVMLCAFFLLFSCENIKSKPETKPVIKPIVAGVVMSFDDAYINEWFDADQKLKQYSWKATFCVCKINTLHHSEIKKLLELQKEGHEIAGHGLHHYHAEKFVAKYGINEYFKQEINPMLDLMHFYGLKVTSFVYPYGGRNTKLDTALLNKFNIIRGRAFCEINPIKQGCYFNHSKIVYSFSIDDTHNHFDIPYLLKLLDYAKKNDKILILNSHKTVENVTADYQTKNATLELICKYVKIHNMKFYTLSDLNGLEQNYFNSQKKE
;
A
#
# COMPACT_ATOMS: atom_id res chain seq x y z
N MET A 1 17.57 3.31 -99.30
CA MET A 1 16.61 4.10 -98.52
C MET A 1 16.16 3.32 -97.35
N LYS A 2 16.16 3.91 -96.15
CA LYS A 2 15.77 3.42 -94.80
C LYS A 2 16.76 2.55 -94.13
N ASN A 3 17.53 3.24 -93.29
CA ASN A 3 18.44 2.69 -92.27
C ASN A 3 17.62 2.15 -91.09
N TYR A 4 17.92 0.96 -90.65
CA TYR A 4 17.50 0.47 -89.36
C TYR A 4 18.69 0.38 -88.41
N ILE A 5 18.73 1.22 -87.40
CA ILE A 5 19.71 1.21 -86.32
C ILE A 5 19.27 0.17 -85.25
N LEU A 6 20.10 -0.85 -85.09
CA LEU A 6 19.91 -1.86 -84.11
C LEU A 6 20.46 -1.33 -82.76
N LYS A 7 19.59 -1.04 -81.77
CA LYS A 7 19.96 -0.67 -80.46
C LYS A 7 20.17 -1.94 -79.63
N THR A 8 21.40 -2.22 -79.30
CA THR A 8 21.78 -3.27 -78.35
C THR A 8 21.42 -2.78 -76.95
N VAL A 9 20.51 -3.47 -76.29
CA VAL A 9 20.19 -3.25 -74.80
C VAL A 9 21.08 -4.16 -74.00
N MET A 10 22.00 -3.54 -73.30
CA MET A 10 22.89 -4.20 -72.33
C MET A 10 22.13 -4.39 -71.01
N LEU A 11 21.78 -5.64 -70.68
CA LEU A 11 21.06 -6.00 -69.43
C LEU A 11 22.11 -6.19 -68.31
N CYS A 12 22.28 -5.15 -67.47
CA CYS A 12 23.07 -5.28 -66.24
C CYS A 12 22.27 -6.03 -65.17
N ALA A 13 22.60 -7.29 -64.94
CA ALA A 13 22.08 -8.06 -63.78
C ALA A 13 22.77 -7.59 -62.54
N PHE A 14 22.03 -6.86 -61.70
CA PHE A 14 22.49 -6.47 -60.36
C PHE A 14 22.21 -7.65 -59.39
N PHE A 15 23.26 -8.41 -59.04
CA PHE A 15 23.19 -9.39 -57.99
C PHE A 15 23.20 -8.67 -56.65
N LEU A 16 22.00 -8.51 -56.02
CA LEU A 16 21.87 -8.13 -54.62
C LEU A 16 22.23 -9.33 -53.76
N LEU A 17 23.46 -9.33 -53.22
CA LEU A 17 23.84 -10.23 -52.14
C LEU A 17 23.11 -9.79 -50.84
N PHE A 18 22.00 -10.43 -50.51
CA PHE A 18 21.41 -10.33 -49.20
C PHE A 18 22.37 -11.00 -48.21
N SER A 19 23.20 -10.22 -47.53
CA SER A 19 23.91 -10.64 -46.34
C SER A 19 22.89 -10.86 -45.24
N CYS A 20 22.55 -12.13 -44.88
CA CYS A 20 21.81 -12.45 -43.70
C CYS A 20 22.76 -12.21 -42.47
N GLU A 21 22.75 -11.00 -41.95
CA GLU A 21 23.28 -10.78 -40.60
C GLU A 21 22.43 -11.57 -39.61
N ASN A 22 23.02 -12.63 -39.05
CA ASN A 22 22.49 -13.32 -37.87
C ASN A 22 22.41 -12.31 -36.71
N ILE A 23 21.26 -11.67 -36.53
CA ILE A 23 20.95 -10.91 -35.34
C ILE A 23 20.91 -11.94 -34.23
N LYS A 24 22.04 -12.13 -33.53
CA LYS A 24 22.07 -12.84 -32.25
C LYS A 24 21.16 -12.06 -31.31
N SER A 25 19.97 -12.57 -31.08
CA SER A 25 19.08 -12.07 -30.06
C SER A 25 19.87 -12.00 -28.73
N LYS A 26 20.00 -10.78 -28.21
CA LYS A 26 20.59 -10.56 -26.89
C LYS A 26 19.83 -11.46 -25.90
N PRO A 27 20.49 -12.28 -25.08
CA PRO A 27 19.78 -13.13 -24.15
C PRO A 27 18.89 -12.25 -23.28
N GLU A 28 17.58 -12.50 -23.31
CA GLU A 28 16.62 -11.84 -22.40
C GLU A 28 17.05 -12.21 -20.98
N THR A 29 17.61 -11.25 -20.27
CA THR A 29 17.91 -11.41 -18.85
C THR A 29 16.57 -11.54 -18.14
N LYS A 30 16.28 -12.73 -17.61
CA LYS A 30 15.12 -12.95 -16.75
C LYS A 30 15.11 -11.85 -15.68
N PRO A 31 13.97 -11.19 -15.43
CA PRO A 31 13.92 -10.16 -14.42
C PRO A 31 14.27 -10.80 -13.07
N VAL A 32 15.33 -10.33 -12.45
CA VAL A 32 15.72 -10.75 -11.10
C VAL A 32 14.64 -10.23 -10.16
N ILE A 33 13.76 -11.12 -9.69
CA ILE A 33 12.80 -10.80 -8.65
C ILE A 33 13.64 -10.47 -7.41
N LYS A 34 13.66 -9.18 -7.02
CA LYS A 34 14.29 -8.84 -5.74
C LYS A 34 13.46 -9.49 -4.64
N PRO A 35 14.07 -10.34 -3.80
CA PRO A 35 13.34 -10.97 -2.71
C PRO A 35 12.71 -9.89 -1.81
N ILE A 36 11.51 -10.16 -1.30
CA ILE A 36 10.88 -9.30 -0.30
C ILE A 36 11.80 -9.30 0.93
N VAL A 37 12.16 -8.12 1.37
CA VAL A 37 12.84 -7.97 2.65
C VAL A 37 11.77 -7.97 3.74
N ALA A 38 11.93 -8.78 4.77
CA ALA A 38 11.05 -8.80 5.94
C ALA A 38 10.80 -7.39 6.46
N GLY A 39 9.57 -7.10 6.84
CA GLY A 39 9.23 -5.73 7.26
C GLY A 39 7.89 -5.61 7.95
N VAL A 40 7.54 -4.35 8.22
CA VAL A 40 6.29 -3.97 8.90
C VAL A 40 5.64 -2.82 8.16
N VAL A 41 4.32 -2.91 7.94
CA VAL A 41 3.45 -1.77 7.68
C VAL A 41 2.80 -1.39 9.00
N MET A 42 2.97 -0.15 9.45
CA MET A 42 2.23 0.41 10.58
C MET A 42 1.20 1.39 10.02
N SER A 43 -0.08 1.15 10.27
CA SER A 43 -1.16 2.04 9.84
C SER A 43 -1.95 2.56 11.05
N PHE A 44 -2.47 3.78 10.93
CA PHE A 44 -3.20 4.46 12.00
C PHE A 44 -4.51 4.97 11.45
N ASP A 45 -5.62 4.60 12.09
CA ASP A 45 -6.96 4.86 11.61
C ASP A 45 -7.62 6.05 12.32
N ASP A 46 -8.60 6.68 11.68
CA ASP A 46 -9.46 7.78 12.11
C ASP A 46 -8.91 9.19 11.84
N ALA A 47 -8.75 10.03 12.87
CA ALA A 47 -8.38 11.44 12.73
C ALA A 47 -7.60 11.98 13.93
N TYR A 48 -6.71 11.18 14.49
CA TYR A 48 -5.87 11.56 15.65
C TYR A 48 -4.56 12.23 15.19
N ILE A 49 -4.69 13.25 14.35
CA ILE A 49 -3.56 13.87 13.62
C ILE A 49 -2.50 14.42 14.55
N ASN A 50 -2.92 15.05 15.64
CA ASN A 50 -1.99 15.66 16.61
C ASN A 50 -1.16 14.60 17.32
N GLU A 51 -1.79 13.54 17.77
CA GLU A 51 -1.16 12.44 18.47
C GLU A 51 -0.22 11.66 17.53
N TRP A 52 -0.61 11.45 16.27
CA TRP A 52 0.25 10.81 15.27
C TRP A 52 1.50 11.65 14.97
N PHE A 53 1.32 12.96 14.82
CA PHE A 53 2.42 13.88 14.60
C PHE A 53 3.39 13.90 15.79
N ASP A 54 2.88 13.92 17.03
CA ASP A 54 3.70 13.88 18.23
C ASP A 54 4.45 12.54 18.38
N ALA A 55 3.82 11.43 18.01
CA ALA A 55 4.47 10.11 17.97
C ALA A 55 5.58 10.09 16.91
N ASP A 56 5.33 10.67 15.73
CA ASP A 56 6.34 10.77 14.68
C ASP A 56 7.60 11.51 15.16
N GLN A 57 7.44 12.66 15.81
CA GLN A 57 8.57 13.42 16.33
C GLN A 57 9.48 12.59 17.27
N LYS A 58 8.88 11.66 18.05
CA LYS A 58 9.63 10.76 18.96
C LYS A 58 10.30 9.60 18.21
N LEU A 59 9.69 9.14 17.10
CA LEU A 59 10.11 7.95 16.38
C LEU A 59 11.05 8.22 15.19
N LYS A 60 11.26 9.48 14.81
CA LYS A 60 12.15 9.90 13.69
C LYS A 60 13.55 9.26 13.74
N GLN A 61 14.10 9.06 14.95
CA GLN A 61 15.41 8.44 15.16
C GLN A 61 15.52 7.00 14.60
N TYR A 62 14.38 6.34 14.35
CA TYR A 62 14.33 4.98 13.79
C TYR A 62 14.18 4.98 12.26
N SER A 63 14.07 6.14 11.61
CA SER A 63 13.78 6.27 10.17
C SER A 63 12.53 5.47 9.77
N TRP A 64 11.53 5.47 10.65
CA TRP A 64 10.30 4.71 10.49
C TRP A 64 9.40 5.30 9.40
N LYS A 65 8.50 4.49 8.90
CA LYS A 65 7.42 4.92 8.00
C LYS A 65 6.09 4.33 8.46
N ALA A 66 5.02 5.07 8.20
CA ALA A 66 3.67 4.66 8.54
C ALA A 66 2.68 5.09 7.46
N THR A 67 1.47 4.54 7.50
CA THR A 67 0.31 4.98 6.73
C THR A 67 -0.72 5.57 7.68
N PHE A 68 -1.08 6.83 7.51
CA PHE A 68 -2.12 7.52 8.29
C PHE A 68 -3.42 7.53 7.48
N CYS A 69 -4.41 6.78 7.94
CA CYS A 69 -5.68 6.51 7.26
C CYS A 69 -6.72 7.50 7.78
N VAL A 70 -6.91 8.59 7.03
CA VAL A 70 -7.66 9.75 7.51
C VAL A 70 -9.13 9.69 7.10
N CYS A 71 -10.02 9.74 8.09
CA CYS A 71 -11.44 10.01 7.89
C CYS A 71 -11.79 11.47 8.26
N LYS A 72 -13.02 11.89 7.94
CA LYS A 72 -13.57 13.19 8.35
C LYS A 72 -12.68 14.39 8.01
N ILE A 73 -11.97 14.33 6.88
CA ILE A 73 -11.04 15.37 6.43
C ILE A 73 -11.70 16.76 6.36
N ASN A 74 -13.01 16.82 6.14
CA ASN A 74 -13.82 18.04 6.11
C ASN A 74 -14.01 18.72 7.48
N THR A 75 -13.64 18.05 8.56
CA THR A 75 -13.75 18.59 9.94
C THR A 75 -12.41 18.99 10.53
N LEU A 76 -11.30 18.70 9.84
CA LEU A 76 -9.96 19.00 10.33
C LEU A 76 -9.65 20.49 10.27
N HIS A 77 -8.93 20.97 11.28
CA HIS A 77 -8.39 22.32 11.30
C HIS A 77 -7.22 22.48 10.33
N HIS A 78 -6.98 23.71 9.88
CA HIS A 78 -5.87 23.99 8.97
C HIS A 78 -4.49 23.57 9.52
N SER A 79 -4.28 23.65 10.82
CA SER A 79 -3.08 23.17 11.50
C SER A 79 -2.88 21.67 11.39
N GLU A 80 -3.97 20.88 11.42
CA GLU A 80 -3.92 19.42 11.25
C GLU A 80 -3.64 19.03 9.80
N ILE A 81 -4.22 19.75 8.83
CA ILE A 81 -3.88 19.58 7.41
C ILE A 81 -2.39 19.85 7.16
N LYS A 82 -1.81 20.91 7.78
CA LYS A 82 -0.37 21.17 7.68
C LYS A 82 0.47 20.00 8.23
N LYS A 83 0.08 19.42 9.36
CA LYS A 83 0.77 18.26 9.94
C LYS A 83 0.69 17.05 9.00
N LEU A 84 -0.45 16.77 8.37
CA LEU A 84 -0.59 15.70 7.38
C LEU A 84 0.34 15.92 6.17
N LEU A 85 0.44 17.16 5.67
CA LEU A 85 1.35 17.49 4.57
C LEU A 85 2.82 17.32 4.96
N GLU A 86 3.18 17.66 6.22
CA GLU A 86 4.53 17.45 6.75
C GLU A 86 4.85 15.95 6.86
N LEU A 87 3.96 15.14 7.45
CA LEU A 87 4.10 13.69 7.51
C LEU A 87 4.26 13.08 6.10
N GLN A 88 3.45 13.52 5.13
CA GLN A 88 3.60 13.06 3.74
C GLN A 88 4.95 13.45 3.14
N LYS A 89 5.44 14.66 3.38
CA LYS A 89 6.75 15.15 2.93
C LYS A 89 7.91 14.36 3.56
N GLU A 90 7.76 13.88 4.77
CA GLU A 90 8.73 13.06 5.49
C GLU A 90 8.74 11.59 5.02
N GLY A 91 7.83 11.23 4.11
CA GLY A 91 7.79 9.93 3.46
C GLY A 91 6.82 8.92 4.09
N HIS A 92 5.93 9.41 4.97
CA HIS A 92 4.76 8.66 5.39
C HIS A 92 3.69 8.69 4.29
N GLU A 93 2.77 7.75 4.32
CA GLU A 93 1.60 7.73 3.44
C GLU A 93 0.40 8.31 4.15
N ILE A 94 -0.40 9.11 3.41
CA ILE A 94 -1.75 9.46 3.80
C ILE A 94 -2.72 8.65 2.96
N ALA A 95 -3.57 7.86 3.61
CA ALA A 95 -4.57 7.00 2.98
C ALA A 95 -6.00 7.48 3.29
N GLY A 96 -6.96 7.13 2.43
CA GLY A 96 -8.37 7.43 2.66
C GLY A 96 -9.01 6.47 3.67
N HIS A 97 -9.86 7.00 4.55
CA HIS A 97 -10.64 6.23 5.54
C HIS A 97 -12.11 6.66 5.60
N GLY A 98 -12.62 7.18 4.48
CA GLY A 98 -14.00 7.67 4.35
C GLY A 98 -14.19 9.11 4.81
N LEU A 99 -15.16 9.81 4.21
CA LEU A 99 -15.48 11.18 4.60
C LEU A 99 -16.20 11.25 5.94
N HIS A 100 -17.20 10.37 6.15
CA HIS A 100 -18.04 10.34 7.35
C HIS A 100 -17.75 9.13 8.25
N HIS A 101 -16.84 8.26 7.82
CA HIS A 101 -16.51 7.02 8.52
C HIS A 101 -17.69 6.03 8.56
N TYR A 102 -18.44 5.89 7.46
CA TYR A 102 -19.55 4.94 7.37
C TYR A 102 -19.05 3.48 7.24
N HIS A 103 -19.78 2.57 7.89
CA HIS A 103 -19.56 1.13 7.67
C HIS A 103 -20.02 0.77 6.25
N ALA A 104 -19.07 0.52 5.35
CA ALA A 104 -19.29 0.43 3.91
C ALA A 104 -20.38 -0.60 3.53
N GLU A 105 -20.31 -1.83 4.06
CA GLU A 105 -21.30 -2.87 3.74
C GLU A 105 -22.72 -2.48 4.15
N LYS A 106 -22.89 -1.95 5.37
CA LYS A 106 -24.19 -1.54 5.89
C LYS A 106 -24.76 -0.36 5.09
N PHE A 107 -23.89 0.60 4.73
CA PHE A 107 -24.30 1.74 3.92
C PHE A 107 -24.73 1.28 2.51
N VAL A 108 -23.90 0.46 1.85
CA VAL A 108 -24.18 -0.02 0.49
C VAL A 108 -25.42 -0.93 0.44
N ALA A 109 -25.63 -1.76 1.46
CA ALA A 109 -26.85 -2.57 1.56
C ALA A 109 -28.14 -1.72 1.62
N LYS A 110 -28.06 -0.52 2.24
CA LYS A 110 -29.21 0.37 2.41
C LYS A 110 -29.39 1.34 1.25
N TYR A 111 -28.31 1.93 0.74
CA TYR A 111 -28.37 3.07 -0.18
C TYR A 111 -27.73 2.79 -1.56
N GLY A 112 -27.04 1.67 -1.71
CA GLY A 112 -26.37 1.30 -2.93
C GLY A 112 -24.95 1.85 -3.04
N ILE A 113 -24.17 1.24 -3.95
CA ILE A 113 -22.73 1.53 -4.11
C ILE A 113 -22.50 2.93 -4.70
N ASN A 114 -23.35 3.37 -5.62
CA ASN A 114 -23.22 4.70 -6.25
C ASN A 114 -23.36 5.82 -5.21
N GLU A 115 -24.29 5.65 -4.26
CA GLU A 115 -24.49 6.63 -3.20
C GLU A 115 -23.33 6.62 -2.19
N TYR A 116 -22.72 5.44 -1.93
CA TYR A 116 -21.51 5.35 -1.12
C TYR A 116 -20.33 6.12 -1.77
N PHE A 117 -20.12 5.97 -3.07
CA PHE A 117 -19.11 6.74 -3.78
C PHE A 117 -19.40 8.24 -3.77
N LYS A 118 -20.65 8.62 -3.98
CA LYS A 118 -21.07 10.03 -4.01
C LYS A 118 -20.93 10.73 -2.66
N GLN A 119 -21.23 10.05 -1.55
CA GLN A 119 -21.22 10.66 -0.22
C GLN A 119 -19.92 10.45 0.54
N GLU A 120 -19.20 9.35 0.30
CA GLU A 120 -18.10 8.93 1.16
C GLU A 120 -16.73 8.98 0.44
N ILE A 121 -16.65 8.48 -0.79
CA ILE A 121 -15.36 8.28 -1.47
C ILE A 121 -14.95 9.50 -2.30
N ASN A 122 -15.80 9.94 -3.22
CA ASN A 122 -15.43 11.04 -4.13
C ASN A 122 -15.20 12.36 -3.38
N PRO A 123 -16.07 12.82 -2.47
CA PRO A 123 -15.81 14.08 -1.77
C PRO A 123 -14.63 14.01 -0.81
N MET A 124 -14.33 12.83 -0.23
CA MET A 124 -13.10 12.62 0.52
C MET A 124 -11.86 12.83 -0.37
N LEU A 125 -11.82 12.18 -1.54
CA LEU A 125 -10.72 12.31 -2.48
C LEU A 125 -10.56 13.74 -3.00
N ASP A 126 -11.67 14.40 -3.34
CA ASP A 126 -11.67 15.79 -3.82
C ASP A 126 -11.07 16.74 -2.77
N LEU A 127 -11.45 16.60 -1.51
CA LEU A 127 -10.91 17.41 -0.41
C LEU A 127 -9.43 17.10 -0.14
N MET A 128 -9.06 15.83 -0.09
CA MET A 128 -7.66 15.45 0.10
C MET A 128 -6.77 16.01 -1.03
N HIS A 129 -7.24 15.92 -2.27
CA HIS A 129 -6.55 16.46 -3.43
C HIS A 129 -6.47 18.00 -3.37
N PHE A 130 -7.56 18.67 -3.00
CA PHE A 130 -7.60 20.12 -2.81
C PHE A 130 -6.56 20.59 -1.80
N TYR A 131 -6.33 19.83 -0.72
CA TYR A 131 -5.28 20.09 0.25
C TYR A 131 -3.86 19.67 -0.16
N GLY A 132 -3.69 19.04 -1.34
CA GLY A 132 -2.38 18.58 -1.83
C GLY A 132 -1.94 17.22 -1.28
N LEU A 133 -2.84 16.47 -0.64
CA LEU A 133 -2.56 15.12 -0.15
C LEU A 133 -2.65 14.11 -1.31
N LYS A 134 -1.62 13.25 -1.42
CA LYS A 134 -1.57 12.16 -2.42
C LYS A 134 -2.13 10.89 -1.78
N VAL A 135 -3.29 10.44 -2.26
CA VAL A 135 -3.99 9.29 -1.72
C VAL A 135 -4.12 8.19 -2.77
N THR A 136 -3.52 7.05 -2.50
CA THR A 136 -3.53 5.89 -3.41
C THR A 136 -4.02 4.61 -2.75
N SER A 137 -4.23 4.63 -1.43
CA SER A 137 -4.72 3.50 -0.65
C SER A 137 -6.00 3.87 0.10
N PHE A 138 -6.85 2.87 0.35
CA PHE A 138 -8.07 3.03 1.13
C PHE A 138 -8.15 1.99 2.23
N VAL A 139 -8.64 2.42 3.38
CA VAL A 139 -8.88 1.56 4.53
C VAL A 139 -10.36 1.58 4.87
N TYR A 140 -10.95 0.39 5.02
CA TYR A 140 -12.36 0.27 5.35
C TYR A 140 -12.64 0.67 6.80
N PRO A 141 -13.51 1.66 7.06
CA PRO A 141 -14.04 1.89 8.39
C PRO A 141 -14.65 0.60 8.95
N TYR A 142 -14.34 0.28 10.21
CA TYR A 142 -14.78 -0.95 10.90
C TYR A 142 -14.31 -2.26 10.24
N GLY A 143 -13.54 -2.22 9.15
CA GLY A 143 -13.12 -3.37 8.38
C GLY A 143 -14.22 -4.06 7.55
N GLY A 144 -15.41 -3.49 7.51
CA GLY A 144 -16.60 -4.05 6.80
C GLY A 144 -16.45 -3.94 5.28
N ARG A 145 -16.30 -5.07 4.61
CA ARG A 145 -16.02 -5.18 3.17
C ARG A 145 -16.68 -6.40 2.53
N ASN A 146 -16.91 -6.33 1.22
CA ASN A 146 -17.30 -7.47 0.38
C ASN A 146 -16.69 -7.35 -1.01
N THR A 147 -16.72 -8.42 -1.80
CA THR A 147 -16.09 -8.48 -3.12
C THR A 147 -16.57 -7.38 -4.08
N LYS A 148 -17.86 -7.01 -4.04
CA LYS A 148 -18.41 -5.96 -4.90
C LYS A 148 -17.84 -4.59 -4.55
N LEU A 149 -17.70 -4.28 -3.27
CA LEU A 149 -17.06 -3.06 -2.77
C LEU A 149 -15.58 -3.04 -3.14
N ASP A 150 -14.86 -4.15 -2.93
CA ASP A 150 -13.45 -4.26 -3.26
C ASP A 150 -13.20 -3.97 -4.74
N THR A 151 -13.96 -4.61 -5.63
CA THR A 151 -13.83 -4.40 -7.09
C THR A 151 -14.04 -2.93 -7.45
N ALA A 152 -15.05 -2.28 -6.85
CA ALA A 152 -15.34 -0.88 -7.13
C ALA A 152 -14.26 0.07 -6.60
N LEU A 153 -13.77 -0.17 -5.37
CA LEU A 153 -12.73 0.65 -4.76
C LEU A 153 -11.36 0.47 -5.43
N LEU A 154 -11.02 -0.73 -5.91
CA LEU A 154 -9.79 -0.97 -6.67
C LEU A 154 -9.75 -0.26 -8.04
N ASN A 155 -10.85 0.30 -8.53
CA ASN A 155 -10.85 1.24 -9.66
C ASN A 155 -10.37 2.65 -9.28
N LYS A 156 -10.26 2.96 -7.98
CA LYS A 156 -9.83 4.27 -7.45
C LYS A 156 -8.53 4.17 -6.66
N PHE A 157 -8.29 3.06 -6.00
CA PHE A 157 -7.15 2.85 -5.11
C PHE A 157 -6.31 1.66 -5.55
N ASN A 158 -5.03 1.73 -5.30
CA ASN A 158 -4.08 0.67 -5.66
C ASN A 158 -4.08 -0.48 -4.64
N ILE A 159 -4.24 -0.14 -3.36
CA ILE A 159 -4.30 -1.07 -2.23
C ILE A 159 -5.51 -0.71 -1.38
N ILE A 160 -6.24 -1.73 -0.93
CA ILE A 160 -7.30 -1.58 0.07
C ILE A 160 -7.02 -2.49 1.26
N ARG A 161 -7.29 -1.96 2.48
CA ARG A 161 -7.06 -2.69 3.71
C ARG A 161 -8.37 -2.93 4.46
N GLY A 162 -8.59 -4.20 4.81
CA GLY A 162 -9.55 -4.64 5.79
C GLY A 162 -8.89 -5.00 7.12
N ARG A 163 -9.67 -5.55 8.04
CA ARG A 163 -9.23 -6.03 9.34
C ARG A 163 -8.95 -7.53 9.29
N ALA A 164 -7.85 -7.99 9.87
CA ALA A 164 -7.55 -9.41 10.03
C ALA A 164 -8.52 -10.07 11.03
N PHE A 165 -8.73 -11.35 10.87
CA PHE A 165 -9.54 -12.11 11.81
C PHE A 165 -8.71 -12.44 13.06
N CYS A 166 -9.40 -12.51 14.22
CA CYS A 166 -8.76 -12.83 15.49
C CYS A 166 -8.41 -14.34 15.56
N GLU A 167 -7.23 -14.67 15.11
CA GLU A 167 -6.67 -16.02 15.17
C GLU A 167 -5.49 -16.03 16.15
N ILE A 168 -5.41 -17.03 17.00
CA ILE A 168 -4.29 -17.17 17.98
C ILE A 168 -3.01 -17.61 17.29
N ASN A 169 -3.12 -18.33 16.15
CA ASN A 169 -1.96 -18.80 15.41
C ASN A 169 -1.46 -17.67 14.48
N PRO A 170 -0.20 -17.20 14.63
CA PRO A 170 0.37 -16.15 13.79
C PRO A 170 0.24 -16.41 12.28
N ILE A 171 0.39 -17.66 11.84
CA ILE A 171 0.32 -18.05 10.42
C ILE A 171 -1.07 -17.83 9.84
N LYS A 172 -2.12 -18.03 10.67
CA LYS A 172 -3.53 -17.93 10.24
C LYS A 172 -4.11 -16.52 10.35
N GLN A 173 -3.37 -15.57 10.93
CA GLN A 173 -3.86 -14.21 11.14
C GLN A 173 -4.25 -13.47 9.84
N GLY A 174 -3.68 -13.86 8.71
CA GLY A 174 -3.93 -13.17 7.45
C GLY A 174 -3.34 -11.75 7.37
N CYS A 175 -2.61 -11.30 8.37
CA CYS A 175 -2.02 -9.96 8.46
C CYS A 175 -0.62 -9.84 7.81
N TYR A 176 -0.24 -10.82 7.03
CA TYR A 176 1.00 -10.76 6.25
C TYR A 176 0.71 -10.50 4.79
N PHE A 177 1.50 -9.64 4.17
CA PHE A 177 1.39 -9.38 2.74
C PHE A 177 1.59 -10.65 1.92
N ASN A 178 0.66 -10.92 1.02
CA ASN A 178 0.58 -12.11 0.18
C ASN A 178 0.47 -11.78 -1.31
N HIS A 179 1.03 -10.64 -1.75
CA HIS A 179 0.95 -10.11 -3.11
C HIS A 179 -0.46 -9.75 -3.59
N SER A 180 -1.40 -9.55 -2.68
CA SER A 180 -2.75 -9.10 -2.98
C SER A 180 -2.88 -7.59 -2.87
N LYS A 181 -3.74 -6.99 -3.71
CA LYS A 181 -4.18 -5.60 -3.55
C LYS A 181 -5.14 -5.41 -2.39
N ILE A 182 -5.68 -6.50 -1.87
CA ILE A 182 -6.54 -6.53 -0.69
C ILE A 182 -5.73 -7.14 0.44
N VAL A 183 -5.44 -6.32 1.45
CA VAL A 183 -4.62 -6.71 2.59
C VAL A 183 -5.39 -6.57 3.89
N TYR A 184 -4.89 -7.20 4.95
CA TYR A 184 -5.53 -7.21 6.26
C TYR A 184 -4.52 -6.86 7.33
N SER A 185 -4.95 -6.15 8.36
CA SER A 185 -4.08 -5.74 9.46
C SER A 185 -4.51 -6.34 10.80
N PHE A 186 -3.54 -6.61 11.66
CA PHE A 186 -3.74 -6.97 13.06
C PHE A 186 -3.71 -5.70 13.91
N SER A 187 -4.71 -5.50 14.79
CA SER A 187 -4.77 -4.33 15.66
C SER A 187 -3.83 -4.48 16.86
N ILE A 188 -3.08 -3.41 17.13
CA ILE A 188 -2.16 -3.31 18.27
C ILE A 188 -2.64 -2.31 19.32
N ASP A 189 -3.92 -1.92 19.29
CA ASP A 189 -4.49 -1.14 20.40
C ASP A 189 -4.50 -1.96 21.68
N ASP A 190 -4.12 -1.34 22.78
CA ASP A 190 -3.89 -2.02 24.06
C ASP A 190 -5.11 -2.76 24.62
N THR A 191 -6.32 -2.31 24.25
CA THR A 191 -7.59 -2.97 24.67
C THR A 191 -8.12 -3.96 23.63
N HIS A 192 -7.38 -4.19 22.53
CA HIS A 192 -7.83 -5.11 21.49
C HIS A 192 -7.70 -6.57 21.98
N ASN A 193 -8.78 -7.34 21.79
CA ASN A 193 -8.76 -8.76 22.09
C ASN A 193 -7.61 -9.45 21.32
N HIS A 194 -6.89 -10.30 22.00
CA HIS A 194 -5.73 -11.03 21.48
C HIS A 194 -4.45 -10.19 21.29
N PHE A 195 -4.43 -8.90 21.61
CA PHE A 195 -3.20 -8.13 21.65
C PHE A 195 -2.52 -8.26 23.01
N ASP A 196 -1.28 -8.71 22.99
CA ASP A 196 -0.30 -8.56 24.06
C ASP A 196 1.11 -8.45 23.43
N ILE A 197 2.07 -7.96 24.20
CA ILE A 197 3.45 -7.79 23.72
C ILE A 197 4.10 -9.14 23.35
N PRO A 198 3.97 -10.23 24.13
CA PRO A 198 4.48 -11.53 23.74
C PRO A 198 3.94 -12.03 22.40
N TYR A 199 2.66 -11.81 22.12
CA TYR A 199 2.07 -12.20 20.85
C TYR A 199 2.53 -11.32 19.68
N LEU A 200 2.63 -10.01 19.87
CA LEU A 200 3.21 -9.09 18.91
C LEU A 200 4.64 -9.51 18.52
N LEU A 201 5.47 -9.87 19.50
CA LEU A 201 6.83 -10.36 19.24
C LEU A 201 6.81 -11.66 18.42
N LYS A 202 5.88 -12.59 18.67
CA LYS A 202 5.72 -13.79 17.84
C LYS A 202 5.34 -13.45 16.40
N LEU A 203 4.49 -12.44 16.16
CA LEU A 203 4.15 -11.98 14.80
C LEU A 203 5.37 -11.39 14.09
N LEU A 204 6.14 -10.56 14.78
CA LEU A 204 7.38 -9.96 14.26
C LEU A 204 8.44 -11.02 13.94
N ASP A 205 8.65 -11.99 14.87
CA ASP A 205 9.57 -13.10 14.67
C ASP A 205 9.19 -13.96 13.46
N TYR A 206 7.89 -14.25 13.30
CA TYR A 206 7.39 -14.99 12.14
C TYR A 206 7.63 -14.22 10.84
N ALA A 207 7.35 -12.91 10.82
CA ALA A 207 7.62 -12.06 9.67
C ALA A 207 9.11 -12.10 9.30
N LYS A 208 10.00 -11.95 10.28
CA LYS A 208 11.45 -11.96 10.08
C LYS A 208 11.96 -13.31 9.55
N LYS A 209 11.51 -14.43 10.14
CA LYS A 209 11.97 -15.78 9.77
C LYS A 209 11.52 -16.22 8.37
N ASN A 210 10.42 -15.65 7.86
CA ASN A 210 9.79 -16.09 6.61
C ASN A 210 9.80 -15.03 5.52
N ASP A 211 10.63 -13.99 5.65
CA ASP A 211 10.70 -12.84 4.73
C ASP A 211 9.33 -12.26 4.38
N LYS A 212 8.48 -12.08 5.41
CA LYS A 212 7.12 -11.53 5.27
C LYS A 212 7.07 -10.06 5.68
N ILE A 213 6.07 -9.36 5.17
CA ILE A 213 5.71 -8.02 5.64
C ILE A 213 4.48 -8.16 6.52
N LEU A 214 4.64 -7.84 7.82
CA LEU A 214 3.57 -7.81 8.80
C LEU A 214 2.80 -6.49 8.68
N ILE A 215 1.47 -6.55 8.64
CA ILE A 215 0.60 -5.37 8.54
C ILE A 215 -0.14 -5.19 9.86
N LEU A 216 0.11 -4.05 10.50
CA LEU A 216 -0.44 -3.68 11.80
C LEU A 216 -1.34 -2.44 11.64
N ASN A 217 -2.35 -2.33 12.50
CA ASN A 217 -3.11 -1.11 12.65
C ASN A 217 -3.27 -0.70 14.11
N SER A 218 -3.41 0.59 14.30
CA SER A 218 -3.63 1.28 15.56
C SER A 218 -4.59 2.45 15.30
N HIS A 219 -4.94 3.19 16.35
CA HIS A 219 -5.74 4.41 16.22
C HIS A 219 -5.01 5.56 16.92
N LYS A 220 -5.40 5.92 18.12
CA LYS A 220 -4.81 7.02 18.89
C LYS A 220 -3.51 6.57 19.57
N THR A 221 -2.45 7.34 19.40
CA THR A 221 -1.17 7.10 20.08
C THR A 221 -1.13 7.89 21.40
N VAL A 222 -0.75 7.22 22.48
CA VAL A 222 -0.79 7.81 23.84
C VAL A 222 0.41 7.36 24.69
N GLU A 223 0.72 8.11 25.75
CA GLU A 223 1.69 7.63 26.77
C GLU A 223 1.06 6.56 27.66
N ASN A 224 -0.17 6.82 28.14
CA ASN A 224 -0.92 5.90 28.99
C ASN A 224 -2.31 5.68 28.40
N VAL A 225 -2.73 4.42 28.33
CA VAL A 225 -4.07 4.05 27.84
C VAL A 225 -5.12 4.43 28.87
N THR A 226 -6.15 5.13 28.41
CA THR A 226 -7.28 5.59 29.23
C THR A 226 -8.64 5.25 28.62
N ALA A 227 -8.65 4.76 27.38
CA ALA A 227 -9.84 4.40 26.62
C ALA A 227 -9.54 3.33 25.57
N ASP A 228 -10.57 2.80 24.92
CA ASP A 228 -10.43 1.93 23.76
C ASP A 228 -9.79 2.65 22.57
N TYR A 229 -9.29 1.87 21.62
CA TYR A 229 -8.64 2.37 20.38
C TYR A 229 -7.42 3.26 20.66
N GLN A 230 -6.63 2.87 21.66
CA GLN A 230 -5.39 3.57 22.01
C GLN A 230 -4.21 2.59 22.04
N THR A 231 -3.08 3.04 21.51
CA THR A 231 -1.80 2.32 21.53
C THR A 231 -0.75 3.16 22.25
N LYS A 232 -0.01 2.54 23.18
CA LYS A 232 1.11 3.20 23.87
C LYS A 232 2.23 3.57 22.90
N ASN A 233 2.79 4.78 23.04
CA ASN A 233 4.00 5.17 22.34
C ASN A 233 5.16 4.17 22.59
N ALA A 234 5.24 3.59 23.78
CA ALA A 234 6.22 2.54 24.11
C ALA A 234 6.07 1.28 23.25
N THR A 235 4.85 0.90 22.87
CA THR A 235 4.59 -0.23 21.96
C THR A 235 5.11 0.10 20.55
N LEU A 236 4.88 1.32 20.06
CA LEU A 236 5.39 1.76 18.76
C LEU A 236 6.92 1.79 18.75
N GLU A 237 7.51 2.30 19.81
CA GLU A 237 8.98 2.33 19.97
C GLU A 237 9.58 0.91 20.02
N LEU A 238 8.92 -0.05 20.69
CA LEU A 238 9.32 -1.45 20.71
C LEU A 238 9.34 -2.03 19.30
N ILE A 239 8.31 -1.79 18.49
CA ILE A 239 8.27 -2.23 17.08
C ILE A 239 9.43 -1.59 16.31
N CYS A 240 9.65 -0.30 16.47
CA CYS A 240 10.75 0.41 15.79
C CYS A 240 12.13 -0.15 16.16
N LYS A 241 12.37 -0.41 17.43
CA LYS A 241 13.60 -1.05 17.92
C LYS A 241 13.77 -2.44 17.33
N TYR A 242 12.69 -3.25 17.34
CA TYR A 242 12.71 -4.59 16.78
C TYR A 242 13.10 -4.58 15.29
N VAL A 243 12.41 -3.75 14.48
CA VAL A 243 12.67 -3.60 13.04
C VAL A 243 14.13 -3.22 12.79
N LYS A 244 14.68 -2.26 13.55
CA LYS A 244 16.06 -1.79 13.41
C LYS A 244 17.08 -2.89 13.78
N ILE A 245 16.91 -3.54 14.92
CA ILE A 245 17.84 -4.57 15.42
C ILE A 245 17.89 -5.79 14.48
N HIS A 246 16.75 -6.16 13.90
CA HIS A 246 16.64 -7.32 13.02
C HIS A 246 16.84 -7.00 11.53
N ASN A 247 17.27 -5.79 11.18
CA ASN A 247 17.46 -5.35 9.78
C ASN A 247 16.20 -5.59 8.91
N MET A 248 15.03 -5.35 9.47
CA MET A 248 13.76 -5.34 8.76
C MET A 248 13.52 -3.94 8.14
N LYS A 249 12.46 -3.80 7.35
CA LYS A 249 12.08 -2.52 6.73
C LYS A 249 10.73 -2.04 7.21
N PHE A 250 10.56 -0.73 7.23
CA PHE A 250 9.24 -0.12 7.25
C PHE A 250 8.71 0.03 5.82
N TYR A 251 7.46 -0.32 5.64
CA TYR A 251 6.70 -0.14 4.42
C TYR A 251 5.44 0.69 4.70
N THR A 252 4.96 1.38 3.69
CA THR A 252 3.60 1.94 3.67
C THR A 252 2.67 0.99 2.92
N LEU A 253 1.35 1.21 2.98
CA LEU A 253 0.41 0.43 2.16
C LEU A 253 0.68 0.63 0.67
N SER A 254 1.01 1.84 0.24
CA SER A 254 1.34 2.13 -1.17
C SER A 254 2.60 1.42 -1.65
N ASP A 255 3.60 1.18 -0.79
CA ASP A 255 4.80 0.41 -1.15
C ASP A 255 4.44 -1.03 -1.56
N LEU A 256 3.39 -1.62 -0.98
CA LEU A 256 2.94 -2.97 -1.29
C LEU A 256 2.46 -3.13 -2.74
N ASN A 257 1.87 -2.06 -3.34
CA ASN A 257 1.44 -2.09 -4.73
C ASN A 257 2.62 -2.31 -5.69
N GLY A 258 3.77 -1.68 -5.43
CA GLY A 258 4.98 -1.91 -6.23
C GLY A 258 5.52 -3.33 -6.12
N LEU A 259 5.44 -3.94 -4.94
CA LEU A 259 5.85 -5.33 -4.72
C LEU A 259 4.87 -6.32 -5.36
N GLU A 260 3.58 -6.05 -5.34
CA GLU A 260 2.54 -6.83 -6.01
C GLU A 260 2.76 -6.86 -7.53
N GLN A 261 2.93 -5.69 -8.14
CA GLN A 261 3.17 -5.57 -9.57
C GLN A 261 4.43 -6.30 -10.03
N ASN A 262 5.52 -6.20 -9.28
CA ASN A 262 6.77 -6.89 -9.58
C ASN A 262 6.59 -8.42 -9.54
N TYR A 263 5.84 -8.94 -8.57
CA TYR A 263 5.54 -10.36 -8.46
C TYR A 263 4.76 -10.87 -9.67
N PHE A 264 3.65 -10.23 -10.05
CA PHE A 264 2.84 -10.67 -11.18
C PHE A 264 3.52 -10.50 -12.54
N ASN A 265 4.33 -9.46 -12.71
CA ASN A 265 5.12 -9.28 -13.93
C ASN A 265 6.18 -10.36 -14.11
N SER A 266 6.68 -10.94 -13.03
CA SER A 266 7.62 -12.07 -13.08
C SER A 266 6.95 -13.38 -13.50
N GLN A 267 5.74 -13.64 -12.98
CA GLN A 267 4.97 -14.86 -13.30
C GLN A 267 4.46 -14.92 -14.75
N LYS A 268 4.25 -13.77 -15.40
CA LYS A 268 3.81 -13.69 -16.81
C LYS A 268 4.92 -14.01 -17.82
N LYS A 269 6.17 -14.08 -17.37
CA LYS A 269 7.35 -14.32 -18.21
C LYS A 269 7.86 -15.77 -18.12
N GLU A 270 7.25 -16.59 -17.29
CA GLU A 270 7.39 -18.05 -17.24
C GLU A 270 6.32 -18.73 -18.10
#